data_0afd6019d3ca115527b98d25f1e40cfe
#
_entry.id   0afd6019d3ca115527b98d25f1e40cfe
#
_cell.length_a   1.000
_cell.length_b   1.000
_cell.length_c   1.000
_cell.angle_alpha   90.00
_cell.angle_beta   90.00
_cell.angle_gamma   90.00
#
_symmetry.space_group_name_H-M   'P 1'
#
loop_
_entity.id
_entity.type
_entity.pdbx_description
1 polymer ?
#
loop_
_entity_poly.entity_id
_entity_poly.type
_entity_poly.pdbx_seq_one_letter_code
_entity_poly.pdbx_strand_id
1 'polypeptide(L)'
;MVSKHQTESVARLEATLAAGRVPSRSVSFAQDLVRKGKNRNLSSKQMFWVEKLSADNTEEAIVEREANTDERIVALKEVKHPTSFVVSLIRQYESKGNLSSKQWEWVEKIVAEEAERTAVREKAKKEREEREAKQAVTFTFNGYEPVEEMMTLAADTLKKPKWSLKTRKGNTVTLHYNRKDESVEVGHGGFYGVIKDGVYTTNALIMERGDVIPMMEDFKADPSGFAAYQGHLTGHCCFCARKLTDERSTTHGYGPICANRYGLVWNMENAKEIQAIRAERVSTVFIETNAQGWNVIDAEDGTVLATFTTSEQARRYADEFSRVEVIL
;
A
#
# COMPACT_ATOMS: atom_id res chain seq x y z
N MET A 1 54.37 -44.05 -27.22
CA MET A 1 53.09 -43.73 -27.91
C MET A 1 51.99 -43.70 -26.85
N VAL A 2 51.12 -42.75 -26.91
CA VAL A 2 49.95 -42.70 -26.04
C VAL A 2 48.96 -43.77 -26.47
N SER A 3 48.37 -44.54 -25.56
CA SER A 3 47.44 -45.61 -25.89
C SER A 3 46.15 -45.05 -26.54
N LYS A 4 45.55 -45.86 -27.45
CA LYS A 4 44.30 -45.53 -28.10
C LYS A 4 43.17 -45.18 -27.05
N HIS A 5 43.11 -46.03 -26.02
CA HIS A 5 42.17 -45.83 -24.89
C HIS A 5 42.36 -44.50 -24.18
N GLN A 6 43.61 -44.09 -23.87
CA GLN A 6 43.89 -42.81 -23.27
C GLN A 6 43.48 -41.64 -24.18
N THR A 7 43.77 -41.76 -25.49
CA THR A 7 43.39 -40.70 -26.45
C THR A 7 41.89 -40.49 -26.50
N GLU A 8 41.11 -41.57 -26.54
CA GLU A 8 39.64 -41.52 -26.54
C GLU A 8 39.07 -40.95 -25.24
N SER A 9 39.62 -41.34 -24.09
CA SER A 9 39.16 -40.85 -22.78
C SER A 9 39.48 -39.36 -22.58
N VAL A 10 40.66 -38.93 -23.01
CA VAL A 10 41.07 -37.51 -22.96
C VAL A 10 40.22 -36.66 -23.90
N ALA A 11 39.87 -37.15 -25.08
CA ALA A 11 38.98 -36.45 -26.01
C ALA A 11 37.56 -36.29 -25.45
N ARG A 12 37.03 -37.31 -24.75
CA ARG A 12 35.76 -37.22 -24.05
C ARG A 12 35.78 -36.14 -22.95
N LEU A 13 36.81 -36.09 -22.11
CA LEU A 13 36.95 -35.07 -21.08
C LEU A 13 37.07 -33.67 -21.70
N GLU A 14 37.80 -33.53 -22.82
CA GLU A 14 37.90 -32.26 -23.53
C GLU A 14 36.55 -31.80 -24.07
N ALA A 15 35.75 -32.69 -24.66
CA ALA A 15 34.40 -32.41 -25.10
C ALA A 15 33.49 -31.99 -23.95
N THR A 16 33.60 -32.66 -22.79
CA THR A 16 32.86 -32.31 -21.56
C THR A 16 33.23 -30.92 -21.05
N LEU A 17 34.53 -30.57 -21.11
CA LEU A 17 35.02 -29.23 -20.77
C LEU A 17 34.48 -28.15 -21.75
N ALA A 18 34.55 -28.43 -23.06
CA ALA A 18 34.07 -27.52 -24.09
C ALA A 18 32.55 -27.25 -23.99
N ALA A 19 31.79 -28.25 -23.55
CA ALA A 19 30.37 -28.16 -23.27
C ALA A 19 30.04 -27.42 -21.94
N GLY A 20 31.06 -26.97 -21.18
CA GLY A 20 30.86 -26.29 -19.89
C GLY A 20 30.30 -27.17 -18.77
N ARG A 21 30.30 -28.48 -18.91
CA ARG A 21 29.65 -29.43 -17.98
C ARG A 21 30.52 -29.78 -16.76
N VAL A 22 31.83 -29.50 -16.80
CA VAL A 22 32.72 -29.70 -15.66
C VAL A 22 32.52 -28.62 -14.61
N PRO A 23 32.29 -28.98 -13.35
CA PRO A 23 32.13 -27.99 -12.27
C PRO A 23 33.32 -27.03 -12.20
N SER A 24 33.07 -25.73 -11.99
CA SER A 24 34.05 -24.62 -12.03
C SER A 24 35.31 -24.92 -11.18
N ARG A 25 35.11 -25.54 -10.01
CA ARG A 25 36.21 -25.98 -9.10
C ARG A 25 37.13 -27.02 -9.70
N SER A 26 36.67 -27.82 -10.68
CA SER A 26 37.39 -28.91 -11.31
C SER A 26 37.92 -28.59 -12.70
N VAL A 27 37.52 -27.43 -13.27
CA VAL A 27 37.88 -27.01 -14.62
C VAL A 27 39.41 -26.96 -14.82
N SER A 28 40.10 -26.25 -13.91
CA SER A 28 41.58 -26.12 -14.00
C SER A 28 42.29 -27.47 -13.91
N PHE A 29 41.82 -28.37 -13.03
CA PHE A 29 42.37 -29.73 -12.91
C PHE A 29 42.07 -30.56 -14.16
N ALA A 30 40.86 -30.51 -14.68
CA ALA A 30 40.49 -31.22 -15.89
C ALA A 30 41.28 -30.73 -17.12
N GLN A 31 41.48 -29.42 -17.26
CA GLN A 31 42.32 -28.82 -18.31
C GLN A 31 43.76 -29.30 -18.22
N ASP A 32 44.33 -29.40 -17.01
CA ASP A 32 45.70 -29.91 -16.82
C ASP A 32 45.79 -31.39 -17.18
N LEU A 33 44.77 -32.19 -16.84
CA LEU A 33 44.70 -33.60 -17.25
C LEU A 33 44.61 -33.74 -18.77
N VAL A 34 43.80 -32.97 -19.47
CA VAL A 34 43.70 -32.98 -20.93
C VAL A 34 45.05 -32.60 -21.56
N ARG A 35 45.66 -31.49 -21.11
CA ARG A 35 46.96 -31.04 -21.60
C ARG A 35 48.04 -32.11 -21.44
N LYS A 36 48.13 -32.74 -20.26
CA LYS A 36 49.09 -33.79 -19.97
C LYS A 36 48.81 -35.06 -20.80
N GLY A 37 47.54 -35.45 -20.90
CA GLY A 37 47.11 -36.64 -21.60
C GLY A 37 47.33 -36.62 -23.12
N LYS A 38 47.34 -35.43 -23.72
CA LYS A 38 47.69 -35.23 -25.14
C LYS A 38 49.18 -35.40 -25.40
N ASN A 39 50.02 -35.10 -24.43
CA ASN A 39 51.47 -35.03 -24.65
C ASN A 39 52.27 -36.21 -24.07
N ARG A 40 51.72 -36.97 -23.13
CA ARG A 40 52.38 -38.10 -22.46
C ARG A 40 51.42 -39.15 -21.94
N ASN A 41 51.88 -40.29 -21.57
CA ASN A 41 51.11 -41.29 -20.85
C ASN A 41 50.74 -40.77 -19.45
N LEU A 42 49.48 -40.89 -19.12
CA LEU A 42 48.94 -40.56 -17.79
C LEU A 42 49.15 -41.73 -16.82
N SER A 43 49.38 -41.45 -15.55
CA SER A 43 49.38 -42.50 -14.53
C SER A 43 47.96 -43.08 -14.34
N SER A 44 47.90 -44.30 -13.78
CA SER A 44 46.59 -44.93 -13.49
C SER A 44 45.65 -44.05 -12.68
N LYS A 45 46.16 -43.25 -11.71
CA LYS A 45 45.40 -42.30 -10.94
C LYS A 45 44.89 -41.13 -11.81
N GLN A 46 45.71 -40.65 -12.72
CA GLN A 46 45.32 -39.58 -13.65
C GLN A 46 44.26 -40.06 -14.65
N MET A 47 44.43 -41.28 -15.19
CA MET A 47 43.43 -41.91 -16.05
C MET A 47 42.09 -42.12 -15.34
N PHE A 48 42.10 -42.59 -14.09
CA PHE A 48 40.90 -42.70 -13.28
C PHE A 48 40.14 -41.37 -13.18
N TRP A 49 40.85 -40.26 -12.96
CA TRP A 49 40.20 -38.94 -12.89
C TRP A 49 39.69 -38.44 -14.24
N VAL A 50 40.38 -38.75 -15.35
CA VAL A 50 39.90 -38.44 -16.70
C VAL A 50 38.58 -39.15 -16.98
N GLU A 51 38.52 -40.44 -16.72
CA GLU A 51 37.31 -41.24 -16.91
C GLU A 51 36.19 -40.85 -15.98
N LYS A 52 36.50 -40.64 -14.68
CA LYS A 52 35.52 -40.21 -13.68
C LYS A 52 34.91 -38.85 -14.02
N LEU A 53 35.72 -37.84 -14.33
CA LEU A 53 35.23 -36.53 -14.68
C LEU A 53 34.41 -36.54 -15.97
N SER A 54 34.74 -37.39 -16.93
CA SER A 54 33.95 -37.55 -18.16
C SER A 54 32.62 -38.22 -17.87
N ALA A 55 32.59 -39.30 -17.09
CA ALA A 55 31.39 -40.06 -16.77
C ALA A 55 30.43 -39.29 -15.86
N ASP A 56 30.95 -38.66 -14.80
CA ASP A 56 30.15 -37.91 -13.81
C ASP A 56 29.53 -36.63 -14.39
N ASN A 57 29.96 -36.16 -15.55
CA ASN A 57 29.52 -34.93 -16.18
C ASN A 57 29.00 -35.14 -17.62
N THR A 58 28.49 -36.34 -17.95
CA THR A 58 27.64 -36.55 -19.11
C THR A 58 26.29 -35.84 -18.90
N GLU A 59 25.57 -35.62 -19.99
CA GLU A 59 24.26 -34.98 -19.93
C GLU A 59 23.28 -35.80 -19.11
N GLU A 60 23.26 -37.10 -19.32
CA GLU A 60 22.44 -38.05 -18.58
C GLU A 60 22.77 -38.05 -17.08
N ALA A 61 24.08 -38.10 -16.71
CA ALA A 61 24.49 -38.08 -15.31
C ALA A 61 24.15 -36.76 -14.60
N ILE A 62 24.13 -35.64 -15.30
CA ILE A 62 23.69 -34.34 -14.76
C ILE A 62 22.20 -34.37 -14.52
N VAL A 63 21.40 -34.79 -15.52
CA VAL A 63 19.93 -34.88 -15.41
C VAL A 63 19.52 -35.85 -14.28
N GLU A 64 20.15 -37.01 -14.18
CA GLU A 64 19.90 -37.97 -13.11
C GLU A 64 20.24 -37.40 -11.73
N ARG A 65 21.34 -36.65 -11.62
CA ARG A 65 21.74 -35.99 -10.37
C ARG A 65 20.77 -34.90 -9.98
N GLU A 66 20.28 -34.09 -10.93
CA GLU A 66 19.30 -33.07 -10.71
C GLU A 66 17.95 -33.66 -10.29
N ALA A 67 17.51 -34.74 -10.95
CA ALA A 67 16.28 -35.46 -10.61
C ALA A 67 16.32 -36.10 -9.20
N ASN A 68 17.50 -36.52 -8.75
CA ASN A 68 17.72 -37.12 -7.42
C ASN A 68 18.15 -36.08 -6.36
N THR A 69 18.14 -34.78 -6.68
CA THR A 69 18.48 -33.75 -5.69
C THR A 69 17.34 -33.61 -4.69
N ASP A 70 17.67 -33.64 -3.40
CA ASP A 70 16.70 -33.45 -2.32
C ASP A 70 15.98 -32.09 -2.48
N GLU A 71 14.63 -32.09 -2.43
CA GLU A 71 13.79 -30.91 -2.61
C GLU A 71 14.18 -29.75 -1.70
N ARG A 72 14.67 -30.05 -0.48
CA ARG A 72 15.15 -29.05 0.46
C ARG A 72 16.40 -28.32 -0.04
N ILE A 73 17.27 -29.02 -0.78
CA ILE A 73 18.46 -28.42 -1.42
C ILE A 73 18.05 -27.57 -2.62
N VAL A 74 17.02 -27.99 -3.37
CA VAL A 74 16.45 -27.18 -4.44
C VAL A 74 15.93 -25.87 -3.86
N ALA A 75 15.10 -25.93 -2.83
CA ALA A 75 14.58 -24.76 -2.14
C ALA A 75 15.70 -23.88 -1.54
N LEU A 76 16.77 -24.49 -1.01
CA LEU A 76 17.91 -23.74 -0.47
C LEU A 76 18.68 -22.97 -1.56
N LYS A 77 18.72 -23.47 -2.79
CA LYS A 77 19.34 -22.80 -3.95
C LYS A 77 18.52 -21.59 -4.43
N GLU A 78 17.21 -21.58 -4.16
CA GLU A 78 16.29 -20.47 -4.53
C GLU A 78 16.35 -19.30 -3.56
N VAL A 79 17.07 -19.40 -2.43
CA VAL A 79 17.24 -18.30 -1.47
C VAL A 79 17.85 -17.10 -2.17
N LYS A 80 17.13 -15.97 -2.22
CA LYS A 80 17.51 -14.77 -3.01
C LYS A 80 18.83 -14.12 -2.60
N HIS A 81 19.16 -14.18 -1.32
CA HIS A 81 20.40 -13.58 -0.77
C HIS A 81 21.10 -14.61 0.13
N PRO A 82 21.75 -15.65 -0.47
CA PRO A 82 22.37 -16.71 0.31
C PRO A 82 23.57 -16.19 1.09
N THR A 83 23.61 -16.48 2.38
CA THR A 83 24.78 -16.23 3.21
C THR A 83 25.92 -17.17 2.83
N SER A 84 27.14 -16.86 3.25
CA SER A 84 28.29 -17.75 3.05
C SER A 84 28.07 -19.16 3.62
N PHE A 85 27.27 -19.26 4.69
CA PHE A 85 26.88 -20.52 5.30
C PHE A 85 25.96 -21.33 4.37
N VAL A 86 24.93 -20.71 3.79
CA VAL A 86 24.04 -21.36 2.80
C VAL A 86 24.82 -21.88 1.62
N VAL A 87 25.71 -21.03 1.06
CA VAL A 87 26.59 -21.45 -0.06
C VAL A 87 27.48 -22.62 0.33
N SER A 88 27.97 -22.64 1.58
CA SER A 88 28.78 -23.75 2.10
C SER A 88 27.98 -25.06 2.18
N LEU A 89 26.74 -25.03 2.67
CA LEU A 89 25.85 -26.20 2.74
C LEU A 89 25.58 -26.79 1.35
N ILE A 90 25.25 -25.94 0.38
CA ILE A 90 25.03 -26.37 -1.01
C ILE A 90 26.28 -27.05 -1.56
N ARG A 91 27.45 -26.39 -1.41
CA ARG A 91 28.72 -26.96 -1.87
C ARG A 91 29.07 -28.32 -1.21
N GLN A 92 28.77 -28.45 0.09
CA GLN A 92 29.02 -29.71 0.80
C GLN A 92 28.09 -30.81 0.28
N TYR A 93 26.81 -30.53 0.07
CA TYR A 93 25.88 -31.48 -0.52
C TYR A 93 26.33 -31.89 -1.93
N GLU A 94 26.65 -30.93 -2.79
CA GLU A 94 27.14 -31.20 -4.15
C GLU A 94 28.44 -32.03 -4.19
N SER A 95 29.27 -31.94 -3.15
CA SER A 95 30.53 -32.66 -3.10
C SER A 95 30.43 -34.05 -2.49
N LYS A 96 29.55 -34.24 -1.50
CA LYS A 96 29.46 -35.47 -0.69
C LYS A 96 28.19 -36.29 -0.94
N GLY A 97 27.20 -35.70 -1.63
CA GLY A 97 25.88 -36.29 -1.83
C GLY A 97 24.98 -36.30 -0.61
N ASN A 98 25.46 -35.83 0.57
CA ASN A 98 24.70 -35.80 1.80
C ASN A 98 25.22 -34.74 2.78
N LEU A 99 24.40 -34.39 3.75
CA LEU A 99 24.70 -33.49 4.86
C LEU A 99 24.56 -34.23 6.20
N SER A 100 25.17 -33.73 7.27
CA SER A 100 24.95 -34.24 8.63
C SER A 100 23.57 -33.88 9.15
N SER A 101 23.06 -34.62 10.15
CA SER A 101 21.75 -34.35 10.75
C SER A 101 21.59 -32.87 11.21
N LYS A 102 22.61 -32.31 11.86
CA LYS A 102 22.61 -30.90 12.26
C LYS A 102 22.59 -29.94 11.06
N GLN A 103 23.21 -30.29 9.95
CA GLN A 103 23.17 -29.45 8.75
C GLN A 103 21.82 -29.52 8.08
N TRP A 104 21.15 -30.67 8.09
CA TRP A 104 19.77 -30.81 7.64
C TRP A 104 18.79 -29.98 8.46
N GLU A 105 18.92 -29.95 9.78
CA GLU A 105 18.13 -29.08 10.66
C GLU A 105 18.26 -27.58 10.25
N TRP A 106 19.49 -27.17 9.94
CA TRP A 106 19.71 -25.80 9.44
C TRP A 106 19.11 -25.54 8.07
N VAL A 107 19.20 -26.51 7.15
CA VAL A 107 18.58 -26.39 5.82
C VAL A 107 17.06 -26.19 5.98
N GLU A 108 16.41 -27.04 6.77
CA GLU A 108 14.96 -26.96 7.01
C GLU A 108 14.58 -25.62 7.63
N LYS A 109 15.33 -25.17 8.62
CA LYS A 109 15.08 -23.86 9.24
C LYS A 109 15.23 -22.71 8.25
N ILE A 110 16.29 -22.69 7.46
CA ILE A 110 16.54 -21.62 6.47
C ILE A 110 15.47 -21.62 5.39
N VAL A 111 15.08 -22.78 4.89
CA VAL A 111 14.03 -22.93 3.87
C VAL A 111 12.69 -22.45 4.42
N ALA A 112 12.33 -22.83 5.66
CA ALA A 112 11.10 -22.39 6.31
C ALA A 112 11.09 -20.87 6.52
N GLU A 113 12.18 -20.29 7.02
CA GLU A 113 12.30 -18.83 7.21
C GLU A 113 12.20 -18.06 5.88
N GLU A 114 12.80 -18.56 4.78
CA GLU A 114 12.72 -17.90 3.48
C GLU A 114 11.33 -18.03 2.86
N ALA A 115 10.65 -19.16 3.06
CA ALA A 115 9.26 -19.36 2.65
C ALA A 115 8.33 -18.35 3.35
N GLU A 116 8.49 -18.18 4.67
CA GLU A 116 7.74 -17.19 5.44
C GLU A 116 8.01 -15.76 4.95
N ARG A 117 9.28 -15.40 4.77
CA ARG A 117 9.68 -14.08 4.23
C ARG A 117 9.10 -13.85 2.83
N THR A 118 9.09 -14.86 2.00
CA THR A 118 8.53 -14.78 0.65
C THR A 118 7.03 -14.57 0.69
N ALA A 119 6.30 -15.32 1.54
CA ALA A 119 4.87 -15.16 1.73
C ALA A 119 4.51 -13.74 2.23
N VAL A 120 5.27 -13.21 3.19
CA VAL A 120 5.09 -11.82 3.68
C VAL A 120 5.33 -10.80 2.56
N ARG A 121 6.38 -10.98 1.76
CA ARG A 121 6.67 -10.08 0.62
C ARG A 121 5.59 -10.12 -0.45
N GLU A 122 5.10 -11.31 -0.78
CA GLU A 122 4.02 -11.47 -1.77
C GLU A 122 2.71 -10.86 -1.28
N LYS A 123 2.38 -11.04 -0.01
CA LYS A 123 1.22 -10.39 0.62
C LYS A 123 1.34 -8.87 0.56
N ALA A 124 2.47 -8.32 0.98
CA ALA A 124 2.73 -6.89 0.92
C ALA A 124 2.70 -6.34 -0.51
N LYS A 125 3.19 -7.12 -1.49
CA LYS A 125 3.12 -6.75 -2.91
C LYS A 125 1.67 -6.68 -3.41
N LYS A 126 0.85 -7.69 -3.09
CA LYS A 126 -0.59 -7.69 -3.45
C LYS A 126 -1.34 -6.53 -2.82
N GLU A 127 -1.13 -6.28 -1.51
CA GLU A 127 -1.75 -5.15 -0.81
C GLU A 127 -1.36 -3.81 -1.43
N ARG A 128 -0.11 -3.68 -1.86
CA ARG A 128 0.37 -2.48 -2.56
C ARG A 128 -0.29 -2.33 -3.94
N GLU A 129 -0.35 -3.38 -4.74
CA GLU A 129 -0.98 -3.39 -6.06
C GLU A 129 -2.48 -3.05 -5.96
N GLU A 130 -3.19 -3.64 -4.98
CA GLU A 130 -4.60 -3.32 -4.70
C GLU A 130 -4.77 -1.86 -4.30
N ARG A 131 -3.88 -1.34 -3.45
CA ARG A 131 -3.90 0.07 -3.06
C ARG A 131 -3.64 1.01 -4.23
N GLU A 132 -2.65 0.69 -5.08
CA GLU A 132 -2.35 1.46 -6.29
C GLU A 132 -3.54 1.43 -7.28
N ALA A 133 -4.17 0.27 -7.46
CA ALA A 133 -5.37 0.13 -8.29
C ALA A 133 -6.53 1.00 -7.76
N LYS A 134 -6.78 1.00 -6.45
CA LYS A 134 -7.81 1.85 -5.83
C LYS A 134 -7.48 3.34 -5.93
N GLN A 135 -6.21 3.72 -5.87
CA GLN A 135 -5.79 5.11 -6.08
C GLN A 135 -5.99 5.59 -7.52
N ALA A 136 -5.94 4.70 -8.48
CA ALA A 136 -6.15 5.03 -9.89
C ALA A 136 -7.62 5.29 -10.25
N VAL A 137 -8.57 4.76 -9.47
CA VAL A 137 -10.01 4.98 -9.67
C VAL A 137 -10.39 6.34 -9.09
N THR A 138 -10.85 7.24 -9.96
CA THR A 138 -11.18 8.64 -9.62
C THR A 138 -12.68 8.85 -9.56
N PHE A 139 -13.11 9.59 -8.56
CA PHE A 139 -14.49 10.06 -8.35
C PHE A 139 -14.52 11.57 -8.31
N THR A 140 -15.56 12.18 -8.89
CA THR A 140 -15.74 13.63 -8.94
C THR A 140 -17.10 14.03 -8.37
N PHE A 141 -17.12 15.14 -7.63
CA PHE A 141 -18.30 15.72 -7.00
C PHE A 141 -18.32 17.22 -7.29
N ASN A 142 -19.42 17.73 -7.84
CA ASN A 142 -19.56 19.14 -8.24
C ASN A 142 -20.14 19.99 -7.11
N GLY A 143 -20.13 21.31 -7.29
CA GLY A 143 -20.78 22.28 -6.41
C GLY A 143 -19.91 22.72 -5.23
N TYR A 144 -18.59 22.68 -5.38
CA TYR A 144 -17.65 23.14 -4.36
C TYR A 144 -17.14 24.58 -4.57
N GLU A 145 -17.76 25.33 -5.49
CA GLU A 145 -17.45 26.73 -5.75
C GLU A 145 -17.46 27.57 -4.47
N PRO A 146 -18.47 27.44 -3.54
CA PRO A 146 -18.49 28.23 -2.31
C PRO A 146 -17.28 27.96 -1.40
N VAL A 147 -16.75 26.73 -1.39
CA VAL A 147 -15.56 26.37 -0.63
C VAL A 147 -14.31 27.01 -1.21
N GLU A 148 -14.17 27.00 -2.55
CA GLU A 148 -13.06 27.65 -3.25
C GLU A 148 -13.09 29.17 -3.07
N GLU A 149 -14.25 29.79 -3.22
CA GLU A 149 -14.42 31.24 -3.03
C GLU A 149 -14.00 31.67 -1.62
N MET A 150 -14.44 30.96 -0.59
CA MET A 150 -14.05 31.25 0.79
C MET A 150 -12.54 31.06 1.03
N MET A 151 -11.93 30.04 0.45
CA MET A 151 -10.49 29.79 0.57
C MET A 151 -9.67 30.83 -0.20
N THR A 152 -10.13 31.23 -1.37
CA THR A 152 -9.53 32.28 -2.20
C THR A 152 -9.59 33.62 -1.48
N LEU A 153 -10.75 34.01 -0.92
CA LEU A 153 -10.91 35.20 -0.14
C LEU A 153 -9.95 35.24 1.09
N ALA A 154 -9.84 34.10 1.78
CA ALA A 154 -8.90 33.99 2.90
C ALA A 154 -7.45 34.09 2.46
N ALA A 155 -7.13 33.71 1.21
CA ALA A 155 -5.79 33.80 0.66
C ALA A 155 -5.32 35.25 0.45
N ASP A 156 -6.20 36.23 0.36
CA ASP A 156 -5.82 37.65 0.30
C ASP A 156 -5.10 38.11 1.58
N THR A 157 -5.48 37.55 2.70
CA THR A 157 -4.95 37.95 4.03
C THR A 157 -4.06 36.90 4.69
N LEU A 158 -4.19 35.62 4.32
CA LEU A 158 -3.44 34.52 4.91
C LEU A 158 -2.48 33.92 3.90
N LYS A 159 -1.23 33.69 4.31
CA LYS A 159 -0.24 32.97 3.48
C LYS A 159 -0.66 31.51 3.19
N LYS A 160 -1.30 30.87 4.14
CA LYS A 160 -1.73 29.45 4.07
C LYS A 160 -3.13 29.33 4.67
N PRO A 161 -4.18 29.67 3.92
CA PRO A 161 -5.54 29.38 4.36
C PRO A 161 -5.73 27.90 4.60
N LYS A 162 -6.39 27.56 5.72
CA LYS A 162 -6.66 26.16 6.04
C LYS A 162 -7.92 26.03 6.87
N TRP A 163 -8.60 24.91 6.73
CA TRP A 163 -9.65 24.45 7.63
C TRP A 163 -9.27 23.10 8.20
N SER A 164 -9.64 22.84 9.44
CA SER A 164 -9.45 21.57 10.11
C SER A 164 -10.82 21.09 10.61
N LEU A 165 -11.34 20.08 9.97
CA LEU A 165 -12.68 19.55 10.18
C LEU A 165 -12.61 18.17 10.82
N LYS A 166 -13.64 17.80 11.57
CA LYS A 166 -13.81 16.45 12.13
C LYS A 166 -14.94 15.73 11.42
N THR A 167 -14.68 14.50 10.99
CA THR A 167 -15.72 13.59 10.52
C THR A 167 -16.53 13.04 11.71
N ARG A 168 -17.67 12.40 11.45
CA ARG A 168 -18.45 11.70 12.50
C ARG A 168 -17.64 10.66 13.25
N LYS A 169 -16.74 9.96 12.57
CA LYS A 169 -15.83 8.96 13.18
C LYS A 169 -14.67 9.60 13.97
N GLY A 170 -14.65 10.94 14.09
CA GLY A 170 -13.60 11.68 14.81
C GLY A 170 -12.30 11.87 14.03
N ASN A 171 -12.23 11.40 12.77
CA ASN A 171 -11.07 11.60 11.91
C ASN A 171 -10.91 13.09 11.57
N THR A 172 -9.67 13.56 11.48
CA THR A 172 -9.40 14.92 11.04
C THR A 172 -9.30 14.97 9.52
N VAL A 173 -9.93 15.96 8.91
CA VAL A 173 -9.76 16.33 7.51
C VAL A 173 -9.31 17.77 7.46
N THR A 174 -8.24 18.06 6.73
CA THR A 174 -7.70 19.40 6.60
C THR A 174 -7.78 19.84 5.14
N LEU A 175 -8.30 21.02 4.92
CA LEU A 175 -8.32 21.69 3.63
C LEU A 175 -7.23 22.75 3.62
N HIS A 176 -6.41 22.79 2.57
CA HIS A 176 -5.35 23.77 2.37
C HIS A 176 -5.47 24.43 1.00
N TYR A 177 -5.40 25.74 0.94
CA TYR A 177 -5.35 26.44 -0.33
C TYR A 177 -3.94 26.42 -0.93
N ASN A 178 -3.82 25.89 -2.13
CA ASN A 178 -2.58 25.88 -2.94
C ASN A 178 -2.62 27.05 -3.93
N ARG A 179 -1.81 28.09 -3.67
CA ARG A 179 -1.75 29.31 -4.50
C ARG A 179 -1.15 29.08 -5.89
N LYS A 180 -0.38 28.00 -6.10
CA LYS A 180 0.25 27.76 -7.41
C LYS A 180 -0.77 27.24 -8.41
N ASP A 181 -1.64 26.37 -7.95
CA ASP A 181 -2.59 25.66 -8.80
C ASP A 181 -4.02 26.23 -8.65
N GLU A 182 -4.18 27.24 -7.76
CA GLU A 182 -5.47 27.84 -7.41
C GLU A 182 -6.50 26.77 -7.03
N SER A 183 -6.09 25.82 -6.19
CA SER A 183 -6.90 24.68 -5.78
C SER A 183 -6.92 24.51 -4.27
N VAL A 184 -7.86 23.72 -3.77
CA VAL A 184 -7.95 23.36 -2.36
C VAL A 184 -7.59 21.89 -2.19
N GLU A 185 -6.44 21.62 -1.59
CA GLU A 185 -6.00 20.27 -1.25
C GLU A 185 -6.74 19.76 -0.02
N VAL A 186 -7.29 18.56 -0.10
CA VAL A 186 -8.00 17.87 0.98
C VAL A 186 -7.17 16.70 1.47
N GLY A 187 -6.89 16.62 2.79
CA GLY A 187 -6.12 15.52 3.35
C GLY A 187 -5.86 15.67 4.84
N HIS A 188 -5.29 14.63 5.45
CA HIS A 188 -4.71 14.66 6.81
C HIS A 188 -3.76 13.47 6.97
N GLY A 189 -2.46 13.76 7.07
CA GLY A 189 -1.44 12.69 7.06
C GLY A 189 -1.33 11.91 5.74
N GLY A 190 -2.04 12.37 4.69
CA GLY A 190 -2.09 11.82 3.35
C GLY A 190 -3.03 12.63 2.46
N PHE A 191 -3.00 12.35 1.17
CA PHE A 191 -3.84 13.00 0.17
C PHE A 191 -5.23 12.34 0.13
N TYR A 192 -6.29 13.15 0.29
CA TYR A 192 -7.70 12.71 0.21
C TYR A 192 -8.39 13.20 -1.07
N GLY A 193 -7.84 14.22 -1.72
CA GLY A 193 -8.37 14.76 -2.96
C GLY A 193 -8.03 16.23 -3.15
N VAL A 194 -8.59 16.82 -4.20
CA VAL A 194 -8.43 18.23 -4.56
C VAL A 194 -9.76 18.81 -5.01
N ILE A 195 -10.04 20.05 -4.61
CA ILE A 195 -11.14 20.86 -5.14
C ILE A 195 -10.53 21.86 -6.10
N LYS A 196 -11.03 21.88 -7.33
CA LYS A 196 -10.62 22.81 -8.37
C LYS A 196 -11.78 23.05 -9.34
N ASP A 197 -11.97 24.31 -9.73
CA ASP A 197 -13.05 24.74 -10.64
C ASP A 197 -14.44 24.22 -10.18
N GLY A 198 -14.71 24.28 -8.87
CA GLY A 198 -15.95 23.80 -8.26
C GLY A 198 -16.09 22.28 -8.17
N VAL A 199 -15.06 21.50 -8.56
CA VAL A 199 -15.11 20.05 -8.59
C VAL A 199 -14.16 19.44 -7.54
N TYR A 200 -14.71 18.66 -6.61
CA TYR A 200 -13.92 17.84 -5.70
C TYR A 200 -13.59 16.50 -6.37
N THR A 201 -12.31 16.24 -6.58
CA THR A 201 -11.79 15.01 -7.16
C THR A 201 -11.08 14.18 -6.10
N THR A 202 -11.44 12.91 -5.98
CA THR A 202 -10.89 11.96 -5.00
C THR A 202 -10.75 10.56 -5.59
N ASN A 203 -10.36 9.57 -4.79
CA ASN A 203 -10.15 8.19 -5.23
C ASN A 203 -10.94 7.16 -4.42
N ALA A 204 -10.94 5.89 -4.87
CA ALA A 204 -11.69 4.81 -4.23
C ALA A 204 -11.28 4.56 -2.78
N LEU A 205 -10.01 4.78 -2.39
CA LEU A 205 -9.57 4.61 -1.00
C LEU A 205 -10.30 5.59 -0.06
N ILE A 206 -10.58 6.80 -0.52
CA ILE A 206 -11.29 7.81 0.27
C ILE A 206 -12.78 7.51 0.30
N MET A 207 -13.35 7.01 -0.80
CA MET A 207 -14.72 6.50 -0.82
C MET A 207 -14.94 5.40 0.23
N GLU A 208 -14.02 4.45 0.33
CA GLU A 208 -14.09 3.35 1.29
C GLU A 208 -13.96 3.78 2.77
N ARG A 209 -13.46 4.98 3.06
CA ARG A 209 -13.47 5.51 4.44
C ARG A 209 -14.88 5.74 4.96
N GLY A 210 -15.83 5.99 4.09
CA GLY A 210 -17.25 6.10 4.40
C GLY A 210 -17.68 7.44 4.98
N ASP A 211 -16.85 8.10 5.77
CA ASP A 211 -17.19 9.31 6.55
C ASP A 211 -16.68 10.63 5.95
N VAL A 212 -15.69 10.57 5.03
CA VAL A 212 -15.06 11.78 4.45
C VAL A 212 -15.99 12.45 3.44
N ILE A 213 -16.53 11.68 2.50
CA ILE A 213 -17.35 12.24 1.42
C ILE A 213 -18.66 12.81 1.95
N PRO A 214 -19.44 12.13 2.83
CA PRO A 214 -20.62 12.74 3.45
C PRO A 214 -20.31 14.05 4.17
N MET A 215 -19.21 14.10 4.93
CA MET A 215 -18.76 15.32 5.58
C MET A 215 -18.46 16.44 4.57
N MET A 216 -17.78 16.13 3.47
CA MET A 216 -17.46 17.10 2.41
C MET A 216 -18.72 17.59 1.71
N GLU A 217 -19.71 16.74 1.51
CA GLU A 217 -21.01 17.09 0.96
C GLU A 217 -21.81 18.00 1.90
N ASP A 218 -21.81 17.71 3.22
CA ASP A 218 -22.43 18.57 4.22
C ASP A 218 -21.75 19.94 4.29
N PHE A 219 -20.41 19.94 4.21
CA PHE A 219 -19.63 21.16 4.19
C PHE A 219 -19.91 22.03 2.96
N LYS A 220 -20.00 21.43 1.77
CA LYS A 220 -20.34 22.11 0.52
C LYS A 220 -21.72 22.77 0.58
N ALA A 221 -22.69 22.09 1.18
CA ALA A 221 -24.09 22.56 1.21
C ALA A 221 -24.27 23.85 2.07
N ASP A 222 -23.54 23.96 3.18
CA ASP A 222 -23.52 25.11 4.06
C ASP A 222 -22.14 25.24 4.74
N PRO A 223 -21.14 25.85 4.06
CA PRO A 223 -19.80 26.00 4.62
C PRO A 223 -19.77 26.77 5.94
N SER A 224 -20.55 27.83 6.07
CA SER A 224 -20.60 28.67 7.29
C SER A 224 -21.25 27.91 8.43
N GLY A 225 -22.39 27.32 8.19
CA GLY A 225 -23.07 26.49 9.16
C GLY A 225 -22.27 25.28 9.60
N PHE A 226 -21.58 24.64 8.69
CA PHE A 226 -20.71 23.53 9.02
C PHE A 226 -19.48 23.96 9.85
N ALA A 227 -18.88 25.11 9.53
CA ALA A 227 -17.80 25.70 10.32
C ALA A 227 -18.23 25.99 11.76
N ALA A 228 -19.44 26.54 11.93
CA ALA A 228 -20.03 26.76 13.23
C ALA A 228 -20.26 25.45 14.00
N TYR A 229 -20.85 24.45 13.37
CA TYR A 229 -21.04 23.13 13.95
C TYR A 229 -19.70 22.52 14.44
N GLN A 230 -18.65 22.58 13.62
CA GLN A 230 -17.32 22.10 13.99
C GLN A 230 -16.74 22.84 15.22
N GLY A 231 -16.98 24.17 15.31
CA GLY A 231 -16.57 24.96 16.47
C GLY A 231 -17.31 24.54 17.74
N HIS A 232 -18.60 24.27 17.65
CA HIS A 232 -19.38 23.74 18.77
C HIS A 232 -18.94 22.35 19.21
N LEU A 233 -18.74 21.47 18.24
CA LEU A 233 -18.33 20.08 18.51
C LEU A 233 -16.98 20.01 19.21
N THR A 234 -16.03 20.84 18.80
CA THR A 234 -14.64 20.76 19.26
C THR A 234 -14.28 21.77 20.35
N GLY A 235 -15.10 22.80 20.56
CA GLY A 235 -14.80 23.96 21.39
C GLY A 235 -13.65 24.84 20.82
N HIS A 236 -13.26 24.61 19.58
CA HIS A 236 -12.18 25.32 18.91
C HIS A 236 -12.59 25.78 17.52
N CYS A 237 -12.09 26.93 17.12
CA CYS A 237 -12.29 27.45 15.78
C CYS A 237 -11.62 26.56 14.73
N CYS A 238 -12.37 26.06 13.75
CA CYS A 238 -11.87 25.16 12.70
C CYS A 238 -10.83 25.83 11.77
N PHE A 239 -10.75 27.16 11.73
CA PHE A 239 -9.81 27.92 10.91
C PHE A 239 -8.45 28.14 11.57
N CYS A 240 -8.44 28.54 12.86
CA CYS A 240 -7.23 28.93 13.56
C CYS A 240 -6.88 28.05 14.78
N ALA A 241 -7.71 27.06 15.07
CA ALA A 241 -7.59 26.12 16.18
C ALA A 241 -7.57 26.77 17.59
N ARG A 242 -7.90 28.08 17.71
CA ARG A 242 -8.04 28.73 19.01
C ARG A 242 -9.27 28.25 19.75
N LYS A 243 -9.14 28.06 21.07
CA LYS A 243 -10.27 27.76 21.95
C LYS A 243 -11.26 28.90 21.90
N LEU A 244 -12.54 28.59 21.80
CA LEU A 244 -13.64 29.54 21.82
C LEU A 244 -14.05 29.78 23.28
N THR A 245 -13.89 31.02 23.77
CA THR A 245 -14.14 31.38 25.16
C THR A 245 -15.13 32.56 25.32
N ASP A 246 -15.25 33.39 24.27
CA ASP A 246 -16.22 34.46 24.21
C ASP A 246 -17.58 33.90 23.80
N GLU A 247 -18.67 34.38 24.43
CA GLU A 247 -20.03 33.90 24.22
C GLU A 247 -20.44 33.96 22.72
N ARG A 248 -20.11 35.05 22.02
CA ARG A 248 -20.40 35.17 20.59
C ARG A 248 -19.60 34.20 19.76
N SER A 249 -18.30 33.99 20.09
CA SER A 249 -17.46 33.04 19.40
C SER A 249 -17.90 31.59 19.64
N THR A 250 -18.36 31.25 20.82
CA THR A 250 -18.93 29.94 21.11
C THR A 250 -20.26 29.72 20.41
N THR A 251 -21.13 30.78 20.34
CA THR A 251 -22.39 30.71 19.61
C THR A 251 -22.18 30.55 18.09
N HIS A 252 -21.24 31.28 17.50
CA HIS A 252 -20.92 31.15 16.07
C HIS A 252 -20.06 29.92 15.73
N GLY A 253 -19.33 29.35 16.68
CA GLY A 253 -18.37 28.27 16.42
C GLY A 253 -17.06 28.77 15.79
N TYR A 254 -16.87 30.07 15.63
CA TYR A 254 -15.65 30.72 15.13
C TYR A 254 -15.51 32.15 15.62
N GLY A 255 -14.32 32.71 15.55
CA GLY A 255 -14.07 34.09 16.00
C GLY A 255 -14.24 35.16 14.91
N PRO A 256 -14.39 36.46 15.27
CA PRO A 256 -14.65 37.56 14.33
C PRO A 256 -13.55 37.74 13.28
N ILE A 257 -12.30 37.53 13.66
CA ILE A 257 -11.15 37.65 12.74
C ILE A 257 -11.24 36.57 11.65
N CYS A 258 -11.61 35.35 12.03
CA CYS A 258 -11.79 34.27 11.06
C CYS A 258 -13.03 34.51 10.19
N ALA A 259 -14.12 34.95 10.78
CA ALA A 259 -15.33 35.32 10.03
C ALA A 259 -15.00 36.32 8.92
N ASN A 260 -14.33 37.43 9.26
CA ASN A 260 -13.96 38.44 8.27
C ASN A 260 -13.01 37.91 7.17
N ARG A 261 -12.04 37.03 7.51
CA ARG A 261 -11.08 36.49 6.54
C ARG A 261 -11.71 35.53 5.54
N TYR A 262 -12.71 34.78 5.98
CA TYR A 262 -13.38 33.75 5.18
C TYR A 262 -14.75 34.19 4.64
N GLY A 263 -15.10 35.49 4.77
CA GLY A 263 -16.37 36.03 4.29
C GLY A 263 -17.60 35.51 5.04
N LEU A 264 -17.41 35.05 6.29
CA LEU A 264 -18.49 34.50 7.10
C LEU A 264 -19.27 35.59 7.81
N VAL A 265 -20.57 35.35 8.00
CA VAL A 265 -21.45 36.26 8.74
C VAL A 265 -21.08 36.25 10.23
N TRP A 266 -20.93 37.45 10.80
CA TRP A 266 -20.68 37.68 12.21
C TRP A 266 -21.79 38.57 12.80
N ASN A 267 -22.98 37.98 13.04
CA ASN A 267 -24.09 38.68 13.68
C ASN A 267 -24.84 37.72 14.63
N MET A 268 -25.36 38.25 15.76
CA MET A 268 -25.98 37.43 16.82
C MET A 268 -27.38 36.90 16.45
N GLU A 269 -28.07 37.49 15.52
CA GLU A 269 -29.41 37.06 15.12
C GLU A 269 -29.32 35.73 14.33
N ASN A 270 -28.43 35.68 13.36
CA ASN A 270 -28.20 34.44 12.58
C ASN A 270 -27.63 33.30 13.43
N ALA A 271 -26.84 33.60 14.46
CA ALA A 271 -26.25 32.56 15.31
C ALA A 271 -27.31 31.77 16.09
N LYS A 272 -28.34 32.46 16.61
CA LYS A 272 -29.46 31.83 17.33
C LYS A 272 -30.31 30.97 16.39
N GLU A 273 -30.58 31.46 15.18
CA GLU A 273 -31.35 30.76 14.16
C GLU A 273 -30.61 29.47 13.71
N ILE A 274 -29.30 29.54 13.46
CA ILE A 274 -28.45 28.41 13.16
C ILE A 274 -28.43 27.40 14.32
N GLN A 275 -28.38 27.84 15.58
CA GLN A 275 -28.48 26.95 16.74
C GLN A 275 -29.86 26.27 16.84
N ALA A 276 -30.96 27.01 16.60
CA ALA A 276 -32.29 26.43 16.64
C ALA A 276 -32.48 25.35 15.55
N ILE A 277 -32.11 25.64 14.31
CA ILE A 277 -32.16 24.68 13.19
C ILE A 277 -31.35 23.42 13.47
N ARG A 278 -30.29 23.51 14.26
CA ARG A 278 -29.44 22.39 14.59
C ARG A 278 -29.84 21.58 15.81
N ALA A 279 -30.47 22.24 16.80
CA ALA A 279 -31.07 21.53 17.93
C ALA A 279 -32.22 20.61 17.48
N GLU A 280 -32.89 20.97 16.36
CA GLU A 280 -33.91 20.14 15.72
C GLU A 280 -33.34 18.98 14.87
N ARG A 281 -32.05 19.02 14.48
CA ARG A 281 -31.42 17.98 13.67
C ARG A 281 -30.63 16.96 14.52
N VAL A 282 -31.26 16.34 15.49
CA VAL A 282 -30.76 15.01 15.95
C VAL A 282 -31.22 13.99 14.92
N SER A 283 -30.43 13.77 13.88
CA SER A 283 -30.78 12.73 12.92
C SER A 283 -30.51 11.37 13.51
N THR A 284 -31.54 10.53 13.53
CA THR A 284 -31.47 9.12 13.92
C THR A 284 -30.72 8.27 12.90
N VAL A 285 -30.39 8.84 11.76
CA VAL A 285 -29.66 8.18 10.69
C VAL A 285 -28.46 9.01 10.24
N PHE A 286 -27.45 8.35 9.71
CA PHE A 286 -26.30 8.99 9.07
C PHE A 286 -25.97 8.36 7.73
N ILE A 287 -25.20 9.07 6.91
CA ILE A 287 -24.83 8.64 5.58
C ILE A 287 -23.36 8.24 5.58
N GLU A 288 -23.05 7.06 5.03
CA GLU A 288 -21.68 6.61 4.73
C GLU A 288 -21.55 6.26 3.24
N THR A 289 -20.32 6.32 2.73
CA THR A 289 -20.01 5.88 1.38
C THR A 289 -19.16 4.61 1.37
N ASN A 290 -19.33 3.82 0.34
CA ASN A 290 -18.45 2.71 0.00
C ASN A 290 -18.24 2.65 -1.52
N ALA A 291 -17.54 1.64 -2.02
CA ALA A 291 -17.29 1.47 -3.46
C ALA A 291 -18.56 1.25 -4.29
N GLN A 292 -19.68 0.84 -3.67
CA GLN A 292 -20.96 0.57 -4.31
C GLN A 292 -21.92 1.76 -4.29
N GLY A 293 -21.71 2.76 -3.41
CA GLY A 293 -22.59 3.93 -3.35
C GLY A 293 -22.70 4.59 -1.97
N TRP A 294 -23.90 5.11 -1.68
CA TRP A 294 -24.23 5.90 -0.50
C TRP A 294 -25.18 5.11 0.39
N ASN A 295 -24.73 4.74 1.58
CA ASN A 295 -25.52 4.01 2.55
C ASN A 295 -26.15 4.97 3.57
N VAL A 296 -27.44 4.82 3.83
CA VAL A 296 -28.10 5.43 4.97
C VAL A 296 -28.13 4.39 6.09
N ILE A 297 -27.59 4.76 7.24
CA ILE A 297 -27.30 3.85 8.35
C ILE A 297 -28.05 4.35 9.60
N ASP A 298 -28.71 3.46 10.32
CA ASP A 298 -29.27 3.74 11.63
C ASP A 298 -28.16 4.14 12.62
N ALA A 299 -28.37 5.21 13.36
CA ALA A 299 -27.37 5.73 14.28
C ALA A 299 -27.29 4.95 15.59
N GLU A 300 -28.32 4.19 15.93
CA GLU A 300 -28.43 3.44 17.18
C GLU A 300 -27.72 2.09 17.08
N ASP A 301 -28.01 1.30 16.05
CA ASP A 301 -27.50 -0.07 15.91
C ASP A 301 -26.51 -0.28 14.77
N GLY A 302 -26.31 0.74 13.91
CA GLY A 302 -25.39 0.65 12.76
C GLY A 302 -25.94 -0.13 11.57
N THR A 303 -27.23 -0.43 11.53
CA THR A 303 -27.88 -1.16 10.43
C THR A 303 -27.92 -0.30 9.17
N VAL A 304 -27.60 -0.87 8.01
CA VAL A 304 -27.78 -0.21 6.71
C VAL A 304 -29.26 -0.27 6.33
N LEU A 305 -29.93 0.87 6.36
CA LEU A 305 -31.35 1.00 6.04
C LEU A 305 -31.59 1.01 4.53
N ALA A 306 -30.72 1.68 3.77
CA ALA A 306 -30.82 1.77 2.32
C ALA A 306 -29.47 2.11 1.68
N THR A 307 -29.29 1.75 0.39
CA THR A 307 -28.13 2.10 -0.41
C THR A 307 -28.56 2.82 -1.68
N PHE A 308 -27.92 3.91 -2.01
CA PHE A 308 -28.24 4.78 -3.14
C PHE A 308 -27.02 5.00 -4.03
N THR A 309 -27.25 5.33 -5.30
CA THR A 309 -26.18 5.64 -6.26
C THR A 309 -25.72 7.10 -6.18
N THR A 310 -26.53 7.99 -5.59
CA THR A 310 -26.21 9.42 -5.47
C THR A 310 -26.39 9.93 -4.04
N SER A 311 -25.62 10.96 -3.69
CA SER A 311 -25.74 11.64 -2.38
C SER A 311 -27.11 12.27 -2.17
N GLU A 312 -27.70 12.82 -3.24
CA GLU A 312 -29.00 13.49 -3.18
C GLU A 312 -30.13 12.52 -2.79
N GLN A 313 -30.14 11.31 -3.37
CA GLN A 313 -31.10 10.26 -3.04
C GLN A 313 -30.95 9.81 -1.57
N ALA A 314 -29.70 9.59 -1.13
CA ALA A 314 -29.43 9.20 0.25
C ALA A 314 -29.87 10.28 1.25
N ARG A 315 -29.64 11.55 0.92
CA ARG A 315 -30.08 12.69 1.75
C ARG A 315 -31.60 12.81 1.83
N ARG A 316 -32.30 12.73 0.70
CA ARG A 316 -33.77 12.73 0.71
C ARG A 316 -34.34 11.65 1.61
N TYR A 317 -33.81 10.42 1.49
CA TYR A 317 -34.23 9.32 2.34
C TYR A 317 -33.90 9.58 3.82
N ALA A 318 -32.70 10.06 4.14
CA ALA A 318 -32.33 10.40 5.51
C ALA A 318 -33.18 11.53 6.09
N ASP A 319 -33.54 12.56 5.29
CA ASP A 319 -34.42 13.64 5.69
C ASP A 319 -35.85 13.18 5.96
N GLU A 320 -36.37 12.21 5.20
CA GLU A 320 -37.69 11.59 5.44
C GLU A 320 -37.71 10.83 6.77
N PHE A 321 -36.65 10.06 7.08
CA PHE A 321 -36.51 9.36 8.36
C PHE A 321 -36.50 10.32 9.56
N SER A 322 -35.75 11.42 9.43
CA SER A 322 -35.66 12.44 10.49
C SER A 322 -36.99 13.18 10.75
N ARG A 323 -37.89 13.23 9.75
CA ARG A 323 -39.21 13.88 9.88
C ARG A 323 -40.30 13.01 10.52
N VAL A 324 -40.15 11.71 10.44
CA VAL A 324 -41.17 10.74 10.94
C VAL A 324 -41.14 10.62 12.47
N GLU A 325 -40.02 10.85 13.14
CA GLU A 325 -39.94 10.84 14.61
C GLU A 325 -40.51 12.05 15.32
N VAL A 326 -40.80 13.15 14.61
CA VAL A 326 -41.40 14.35 15.19
C VAL A 326 -42.93 14.26 15.29
N ILE A 327 -43.57 13.19 14.83
CA ILE A 327 -45.03 13.01 14.79
C ILE A 327 -45.54 11.94 15.77
N LEU A 328 -44.68 11.31 16.56
CA LEU A 328 -45.07 10.41 17.66
C LEU A 328 -44.68 11.01 19.01
#